data_19bf33a167c305650dd3f20d6fe215bd
#
_entry.id   19bf33a167c305650dd3f20d6fe215bd
#
_cell.length_a   1.000
_cell.length_b   1.000
_cell.length_c   1.000
_cell.angle_alpha   90.00
_cell.angle_beta   90.00
_cell.angle_gamma   90.00
#
_symmetry.space_group_name_H-M   'P 1'
#
loop_
_entity.id
_entity.type
_entity.pdbx_description
1 polymer ?
#
loop_
_entity_poly.entity_id
_entity_poly.type
_entity_poly.pdbx_seq_one_letter_code
_entity_poly.pdbx_strand_id
1 'polypeptide(L)'
;MPIALENVGIAVRDLDAAVAFFTDLGLEVLGRDEVSGEWADTAVGLDGNHARIAMLGTPDGHGRLELFEYLHPHAIETEPTLPNEIGMHRVAFSVDDLDASLEI
;
A
#
# COMPACT_ATOMS: atom_id res chain seq x y z
N MET A 1 20.79 -17.75 -0.54
CA MET A 1 20.95 -16.36 -0.08
C MET A 1 19.80 -15.99 0.82
N PRO A 2 20.06 -15.43 2.00
CA PRO A 2 18.97 -14.96 2.85
C PRO A 2 18.17 -13.83 2.17
N ILE A 3 16.86 -13.90 2.27
CA ILE A 3 15.95 -12.89 1.70
C ILE A 3 14.77 -12.70 2.64
N ALA A 4 14.27 -11.49 2.72
CA ALA A 4 13.07 -11.17 3.48
C ALA A 4 12.18 -10.29 2.61
N LEU A 5 10.86 -10.45 2.76
CA LEU A 5 9.90 -9.59 2.13
C LEU A 5 9.80 -8.29 2.94
N GLU A 6 10.21 -7.16 2.37
CA GLU A 6 10.19 -5.87 3.06
C GLU A 6 8.76 -5.33 3.15
N ASN A 7 8.09 -5.21 2.02
CA ASN A 7 6.71 -4.74 1.97
C ASN A 7 6.06 -5.07 0.64
N VAL A 8 4.75 -4.84 0.58
CA VAL A 8 3.98 -4.82 -0.66
C VAL A 8 3.49 -3.40 -0.86
N GLY A 9 3.74 -2.82 -2.02
CA GLY A 9 3.33 -1.47 -2.35
C GLY A 9 1.99 -1.43 -3.06
N ILE A 10 1.12 -0.52 -2.64
CA ILE A 10 -0.21 -0.33 -3.23
C ILE A 10 -0.44 1.16 -3.48
N ALA A 11 -0.68 1.51 -4.73
CA ALA A 11 -1.10 2.85 -5.09
C ALA A 11 -2.59 3.01 -4.80
N VAL A 12 -2.95 4.08 -4.09
CA VAL A 12 -4.32 4.33 -3.68
C VAL A 12 -4.77 5.72 -4.12
N ARG A 13 -6.08 5.88 -4.26
CA ARG A 13 -6.68 7.17 -4.65
C ARG A 13 -6.64 8.18 -3.52
N ASP A 14 -6.90 7.72 -2.29
CA ASP A 14 -7.02 8.53 -1.09
C ASP A 14 -6.25 7.85 0.04
N LEU A 15 -5.07 8.38 0.34
CA LEU A 15 -4.19 7.76 1.33
C LEU A 15 -4.83 7.73 2.72
N ASP A 16 -5.47 8.82 3.14
CA ASP A 16 -6.06 8.89 4.48
C ASP A 16 -7.20 7.88 4.64
N ALA A 17 -8.04 7.73 3.62
CA ALA A 17 -9.11 6.74 3.63
C ALA A 17 -8.56 5.31 3.65
N ALA A 18 -7.52 5.02 2.88
CA ALA A 18 -6.90 3.71 2.85
C ALA A 18 -6.23 3.38 4.19
N VAL A 19 -5.52 4.34 4.79
CA VAL A 19 -4.93 4.17 6.12
C VAL A 19 -6.01 3.88 7.16
N ALA A 20 -7.12 4.63 7.13
CA ALA A 20 -8.22 4.41 8.06
C ALA A 20 -8.80 3.00 7.93
N PHE A 21 -9.00 2.53 6.69
CA PHE A 21 -9.51 1.18 6.44
C PHE A 21 -8.58 0.11 7.04
N PHE A 22 -7.30 0.18 6.74
CA PHE A 22 -6.36 -0.85 7.20
C PHE A 22 -6.10 -0.77 8.71
N THR A 23 -6.13 0.42 9.32
CA THR A 23 -6.01 0.53 10.79
C THR A 23 -7.25 0.01 11.49
N ASP A 24 -8.44 0.23 10.94
CA ASP A 24 -9.66 -0.37 11.47
C ASP A 24 -9.63 -1.90 11.37
N LEU A 25 -9.01 -2.43 10.32
CA LEU A 25 -8.82 -3.88 10.17
C LEU A 25 -7.82 -4.46 11.17
N GLY A 26 -6.90 -3.65 11.68
CA GLY A 26 -5.95 -4.07 12.70
C GLY A 26 -4.48 -3.80 12.39
N LEU A 27 -4.16 -3.20 11.24
CA LEU A 27 -2.79 -2.82 10.95
C LEU A 27 -2.40 -1.58 11.76
N GLU A 28 -1.11 -1.42 11.98
CA GLU A 28 -0.54 -0.28 12.70
C GLU A 28 0.22 0.63 11.74
N VAL A 29 0.10 1.93 11.92
CA VAL A 29 0.90 2.90 11.16
C VAL A 29 2.32 2.90 11.73
N LEU A 30 3.29 2.53 10.90
CA LEU A 30 4.71 2.53 11.26
C LEU A 30 5.37 3.88 10.93
N GLY A 31 4.86 4.59 9.95
CA GLY A 31 5.36 5.91 9.57
C GLY A 31 4.61 6.49 8.39
N ARG A 32 4.70 7.82 8.23
CA ARG A 32 4.14 8.54 7.10
C ARG A 32 5.16 9.56 6.60
N ASP A 33 5.18 9.80 5.29
CA ASP A 33 6.10 10.76 4.69
C ASP A 33 5.58 11.26 3.35
N GLU A 34 6.26 12.25 2.82
CA GLU A 34 6.12 12.68 1.42
C GLU A 34 7.47 12.49 0.74
N VAL A 35 7.46 11.97 -0.48
CA VAL A 35 8.68 11.70 -1.23
C VAL A 35 8.65 12.43 -2.57
N SER A 36 9.79 12.98 -2.95
CA SER A 36 10.01 13.67 -4.22
C SER A 36 11.51 13.79 -4.48
N GLY A 37 11.88 14.26 -5.68
CA GLY A 37 13.26 14.50 -6.06
C GLY A 37 13.84 13.41 -6.95
N GLU A 38 15.08 13.61 -7.39
CA GLU A 38 15.73 12.73 -8.36
C GLU A 38 15.83 11.28 -7.88
N TRP A 39 16.14 11.07 -6.62
CA TRP A 39 16.27 9.72 -6.09
C TRP A 39 14.95 8.96 -6.15
N ALA A 40 13.84 9.65 -5.83
CA ALA A 40 12.50 9.07 -5.91
C ALA A 40 12.11 8.82 -7.36
N ASP A 41 12.40 9.75 -8.27
CA ASP A 41 12.14 9.59 -9.71
C ASP A 41 12.87 8.37 -10.26
N THR A 42 14.14 8.21 -9.90
CA THR A 42 14.93 7.07 -10.33
C THR A 42 14.40 5.75 -9.77
N ALA A 43 14.00 5.74 -8.49
CA ALA A 43 13.53 4.54 -7.82
C ALA A 43 12.25 3.99 -8.42
N VAL A 44 11.33 4.84 -8.86
CA VAL A 44 10.04 4.42 -9.42
C VAL A 44 9.93 4.56 -10.94
N GLY A 45 10.91 5.22 -11.59
CA GLY A 45 10.92 5.42 -13.03
C GLY A 45 9.95 6.48 -13.53
N LEU A 46 9.62 7.47 -12.72
CA LEU A 46 8.72 8.57 -13.09
C LEU A 46 9.40 9.91 -12.83
N ASP A 47 9.48 10.75 -13.85
CA ASP A 47 10.03 12.10 -13.72
C ASP A 47 9.07 13.03 -12.97
N GLY A 48 9.63 13.87 -12.08
CA GLY A 48 8.84 14.81 -11.30
C GLY A 48 7.92 14.16 -10.27
N ASN A 49 8.25 12.97 -9.83
CA ASN A 49 7.48 12.21 -8.87
C ASN A 49 7.31 12.98 -7.54
N HIS A 50 6.07 13.03 -7.07
CA HIS A 50 5.73 13.52 -5.74
C HIS A 50 4.59 12.66 -5.20
N ALA A 51 4.82 11.97 -4.12
CA ALA A 51 3.85 11.06 -3.52
C ALA A 51 3.82 11.20 -2.01
N ARG A 52 2.64 10.97 -1.45
CA ARG A 52 2.46 10.78 -0.01
C ARG A 52 2.48 9.29 0.26
N ILE A 53 3.18 8.87 1.29
CA ILE A 53 3.29 7.45 1.64
C ILE A 53 2.92 7.20 3.10
N ALA A 54 2.47 5.98 3.36
CA ALA A 54 2.28 5.47 4.72
C ALA A 54 2.75 4.02 4.76
N MET A 55 3.59 3.69 5.73
CA MET A 55 4.00 2.32 5.98
C MET A 55 3.14 1.76 7.10
N LEU A 56 2.47 0.65 6.83
CA LEU A 56 1.63 -0.06 7.79
C LEU A 56 2.23 -1.43 8.07
N GLY A 57 2.02 -1.94 9.29
CA GLY A 57 2.48 -3.26 9.65
C GLY A 57 1.43 -4.07 10.38
N THR A 58 1.51 -5.39 10.24
CA THR A 58 0.72 -6.29 11.07
C THR A 58 1.26 -6.29 12.50
N PRO A 59 0.39 -6.47 13.53
CA PRO A 59 0.83 -6.45 14.94
C PRO A 59 1.90 -7.47 15.27
N ASP A 60 1.93 -8.60 14.56
CA ASP A 60 2.95 -9.64 14.75
C ASP A 60 4.33 -9.26 14.18
N GLY A 61 4.43 -8.16 13.46
CA GLY A 61 5.68 -7.67 12.89
C GLY A 61 6.15 -8.38 11.62
N HIS A 62 5.35 -9.29 11.07
CA HIS A 62 5.75 -10.11 9.93
C HIS A 62 5.32 -9.56 8.57
N GLY A 63 4.33 -8.68 8.52
CA GLY A 63 3.83 -8.15 7.26
C GLY A 63 3.79 -6.63 7.23
N ARG A 64 4.14 -6.04 6.08
CA ARG A 64 4.09 -4.60 5.86
C ARG A 64 3.44 -4.27 4.54
N LEU A 65 2.66 -3.18 4.55
CA LEU A 65 2.13 -2.54 3.35
C LEU A 65 2.71 -1.14 3.25
N GLU A 66 3.16 -0.77 2.07
CA GLU A 66 3.44 0.63 1.76
C GLU A 66 2.30 1.16 0.90
N LEU A 67 1.52 2.06 1.45
CA LEU A 67 0.45 2.74 0.72
C LEU A 67 0.98 4.06 0.20
N PHE A 68 0.66 4.40 -1.05
CA PHE A 68 1.10 5.66 -1.62
C PHE A 68 0.05 6.26 -2.52
N GLU A 69 -0.05 7.60 -2.44
CA GLU A 69 -0.94 8.41 -3.26
C GLU A 69 -0.07 9.35 -4.09
N TYR A 70 -0.14 9.23 -5.42
CA TYR A 70 0.61 10.10 -6.31
C TYR A 70 -0.07 11.47 -6.41
N LEU A 71 0.69 12.52 -6.07
CA LEU A 71 0.29 13.91 -6.28
C LEU A 71 0.77 14.41 -7.64
N HIS A 72 1.93 13.90 -8.10
CA HIS A 72 2.48 14.16 -9.42
C HIS A 72 3.42 13.02 -9.84
N PRO A 73 3.35 12.49 -11.08
CA PRO A 73 2.23 12.66 -12.01
C PRO A 73 0.91 12.19 -11.42
N HIS A 74 -0.21 12.66 -11.93
CA HIS A 74 -1.51 12.23 -11.44
C HIS A 74 -1.66 10.72 -11.49
N ALA A 75 -2.29 10.17 -10.44
CA ALA A 75 -2.64 8.77 -10.40
C ALA A 75 -3.56 8.40 -11.57
N ILE A 76 -3.30 7.26 -12.17
CA ILE A 76 -4.10 6.75 -13.28
C ILE A 76 -5.05 5.69 -12.74
N GLU A 77 -6.36 5.89 -12.93
CA GLU A 77 -7.34 4.87 -12.63
C GLU A 77 -7.54 3.97 -13.83
N THR A 78 -7.49 2.67 -13.57
CA THR A 78 -7.72 1.65 -14.58
C THR A 78 -9.00 0.89 -14.25
N GLU A 79 -9.51 0.11 -15.21
CA GLU A 79 -10.62 -0.80 -14.95
C GLU A 79 -10.22 -1.81 -13.87
N PRO A 80 -11.17 -2.27 -13.05
CA PRO A 80 -10.88 -3.32 -12.06
C PRO A 80 -10.29 -4.56 -12.71
N THR A 81 -9.25 -5.11 -12.09
CA THR A 81 -8.56 -6.29 -12.59
C THR A 81 -9.46 -7.52 -12.47
N LEU A 82 -9.63 -8.22 -13.60
CA LEU A 82 -10.35 -9.49 -13.61
C LEU A 82 -9.49 -10.60 -13.00
N PRO A 83 -10.08 -11.62 -12.38
CA PRO A 83 -9.33 -12.68 -11.69
C PRO A 83 -8.33 -13.46 -12.57
N ASN A 84 -8.56 -13.47 -13.88
CA ASN A 84 -7.69 -14.18 -14.83
C ASN A 84 -6.75 -13.25 -15.62
N GLU A 85 -6.69 -11.98 -15.30
CA GLU A 85 -5.69 -11.07 -15.89
C GLU A 85 -4.32 -11.33 -15.27
N ILE A 86 -3.28 -11.25 -16.08
CA ILE A 86 -1.91 -11.42 -15.61
C ILE A 86 -1.51 -10.19 -14.78
N GLY A 87 -0.96 -10.43 -13.58
CA GLY A 87 -0.49 -9.37 -12.71
C GLY A 87 -0.71 -9.69 -11.24
N MET A 88 -0.42 -8.73 -10.38
CA MET A 88 -0.68 -8.85 -8.95
C MET A 88 -2.15 -8.61 -8.68
N HIS A 89 -2.78 -9.47 -7.89
CA HIS A 89 -4.23 -9.46 -7.70
C HIS A 89 -4.67 -9.05 -6.31
N ARG A 90 -3.97 -9.50 -5.26
CA ARG A 90 -4.52 -9.35 -3.91
C ARG A 90 -3.44 -9.44 -2.84
N VAL A 91 -3.78 -8.91 -1.67
CA VAL A 91 -3.09 -9.17 -0.42
C VAL A 91 -4.09 -9.87 0.49
N ALA A 92 -3.67 -10.95 1.13
CA ALA A 92 -4.54 -11.74 2.00
C ALA A 92 -4.04 -11.64 3.45
N PHE A 93 -4.98 -11.50 4.37
CA PHE A 93 -4.70 -11.50 5.80
C PHE A 93 -5.42 -12.65 6.47
N SER A 94 -4.77 -13.28 7.45
CA SER A 94 -5.44 -14.17 8.38
C SER A 94 -6.00 -13.35 9.53
N VAL A 95 -7.23 -13.63 9.92
CA VAL A 95 -7.89 -12.96 11.04
C VAL A 95 -8.52 -13.99 11.98
N ASP A 96 -8.65 -13.67 13.26
CA ASP A 96 -9.22 -14.57 14.24
C ASP A 96 -10.75 -14.67 14.08
N ASP A 97 -11.39 -13.56 13.73
CA ASP A 97 -12.83 -13.46 13.59
C ASP A 97 -13.18 -12.87 12.23
N LEU A 98 -13.49 -13.75 11.28
CA LEU A 98 -13.81 -13.34 9.92
C LEU A 98 -15.08 -12.49 9.87
N ASP A 99 -16.12 -12.88 10.62
CA ASP A 99 -17.40 -12.16 10.59
C ASP A 99 -17.23 -10.74 11.12
N ALA A 100 -16.51 -10.55 12.22
CA ALA A 100 -16.22 -9.21 12.76
C ALA A 100 -15.40 -8.39 11.77
N SER A 101 -14.41 -8.99 11.10
CA SER A 101 -13.56 -8.31 10.13
C SER A 101 -14.35 -7.86 8.89
N LEU A 102 -15.36 -8.61 8.48
CA LEU A 102 -16.19 -8.26 7.33
C LEU A 102 -17.11 -7.06 7.59
N GLU A 103 -17.29 -6.65 8.84
CA GLU A 103 -18.10 -5.50 9.21
C GLU A 103 -17.33 -4.17 9.16
N ILE A 104 -16.05 -4.20 8.90
CA ILE A 104 -15.19 -3.01 8.83
C ILE A 104 -15.36 -2.23 7.52
#